data_61bd4ec5ba7c5fce89cce51a799032c4
#
_entry.id   61bd4ec5ba7c5fce89cce51a799032c4
#
_cell.length_a   1.000
_cell.length_b   1.000
_cell.length_c   1.000
_cell.angle_alpha   90.00
_cell.angle_beta   90.00
_cell.angle_gamma   90.00
#
_symmetry.space_group_name_H-M   'P 1'
#
loop_
_entity.id
_entity.type
_entity.pdbx_description
1 polymer ?
#
loop_
_entity_poly.entity_id
_entity_poly.type
_entity_poly.pdbx_seq_one_letter_code
_entity_poly.pdbx_strand_id
1 'polypeptide(L)'
;DHRDLHSFPTRRSSDLMLPLCYRVGKLLIDIENSIKAAQSKGYEQWAKIHNLKQAAKTMNFLTEHKIEQYADLVSRIEEMAAESGQAADALKDAEKRLADMAVLIKNVSTYQKTKPVYDAYRKARNREKYRAGQEQAIILHEAAARSLKAAGIAKLPNLAALQSEYEALQAQKEALYADYGKLKKKVREYDIIKQNIDSILQADRQPEREKGTERG
;
A
#
# COMPACT_ATOMS: atom_id res chain seq x y z
N ASP A 1 27.55 -11.10 -16.95
CA ASP A 1 26.10 -11.08 -16.82
C ASP A 1 25.70 -9.90 -15.94
N HIS A 2 25.47 -8.77 -16.59
CA HIS A 2 24.86 -7.58 -15.98
C HIS A 2 23.36 -7.83 -15.92
N ARG A 3 22.87 -8.36 -14.82
CA ARG A 3 21.44 -8.25 -14.53
C ARG A 3 21.19 -6.85 -14.03
N ASP A 4 20.45 -6.10 -14.85
CA ASP A 4 20.00 -4.76 -14.60
C ASP A 4 19.23 -4.68 -13.26
N LEU A 5 19.87 -4.05 -12.26
CA LEU A 5 19.28 -3.68 -10.98
C LEU A 5 18.36 -2.43 -11.09
N HIS A 6 18.00 -2.04 -12.31
CA HIS A 6 17.25 -0.83 -12.58
C HIS A 6 15.94 -1.13 -13.28
N SER A 7 15.05 -1.87 -12.67
CA SER A 7 13.62 -1.77 -13.02
C SER A 7 12.76 -2.41 -11.96
N PHE A 8 12.67 -1.77 -10.80
CA PHE A 8 11.49 -1.99 -9.99
C PHE A 8 10.43 -0.98 -10.44
N PRO A 9 9.27 -1.43 -10.90
CA PRO A 9 8.16 -0.53 -11.08
C PRO A 9 7.80 0.01 -9.70
N THR A 10 8.16 1.26 -9.45
CA THR A 10 7.53 2.04 -8.39
C THR A 10 6.06 2.12 -8.75
N ARG A 11 5.27 1.14 -8.28
CA ARG A 11 3.82 1.23 -8.34
C ARG A 11 3.45 2.46 -7.54
N ARG A 12 3.13 3.51 -8.29
CA ARG A 12 2.63 4.77 -7.75
C ARG A 12 1.47 4.46 -6.82
N SER A 13 1.37 5.24 -5.77
CA SER A 13 0.27 5.33 -4.81
C SER A 13 -1.15 5.34 -5.43
N SER A 14 -1.26 5.53 -6.75
CA SER A 14 -2.50 5.51 -7.54
C SER A 14 -3.14 4.13 -7.73
N ASP A 15 -2.41 3.02 -7.58
CA ASP A 15 -2.98 1.66 -7.67
C ASP A 15 -3.83 1.27 -6.45
N LEU A 16 -3.88 2.13 -5.44
CA LEU A 16 -4.68 1.95 -4.24
C LEU A 16 -6.15 2.39 -4.40
N MET A 17 -6.48 3.09 -5.49
CA MET A 17 -7.85 3.41 -5.85
C MET A 17 -8.38 2.32 -6.79
N LEU A 18 -9.08 1.32 -6.24
CA LEU A 18 -9.97 0.52 -7.07
C LEU A 18 -10.99 1.46 -7.73
N PRO A 19 -11.30 1.23 -9.02
CA PRO A 19 -12.23 2.07 -9.73
C PRO A 19 -13.52 2.26 -8.96
N LEU A 20 -14.03 3.47 -8.92
CA LEU A 20 -15.31 3.85 -8.29
C LEU A 20 -16.44 2.90 -8.73
N CYS A 21 -16.36 2.38 -9.97
CA CYS A 21 -17.31 1.42 -10.54
C CYS A 21 -17.43 0.09 -9.78
N TYR A 22 -16.36 -0.39 -9.12
CA TYR A 22 -16.43 -1.63 -8.31
C TYR A 22 -17.22 -1.41 -7.01
N ARG A 23 -17.24 -0.19 -6.50
CA ARG A 23 -17.96 0.19 -5.28
C ARG A 23 -19.45 0.38 -5.55
N VAL A 24 -19.77 1.05 -6.66
CA VAL A 24 -21.16 1.36 -7.05
C VAL A 24 -22.01 0.11 -7.28
N GLY A 25 -21.42 -0.97 -7.83
CA GLY A 25 -22.15 -2.23 -8.09
C GLY A 25 -22.50 -3.06 -6.84
N LYS A 26 -22.04 -2.65 -5.64
CA LYS A 26 -22.30 -3.35 -4.37
C LYS A 26 -23.11 -2.53 -3.37
N LEU A 27 -23.35 -1.26 -3.65
CA LEU A 27 -24.14 -0.37 -2.82
C LEU A 27 -25.60 -0.40 -3.22
N LEU A 28 -26.47 -0.07 -2.25
CA LEU A 28 -27.88 0.20 -2.52
C LEU A 28 -28.00 1.49 -3.35
N ILE A 29 -28.94 1.49 -4.25
CA ILE A 29 -29.25 2.62 -5.13
C ILE A 29 -30.39 3.41 -4.48
N ASP A 30 -30.20 4.70 -4.32
CA ASP A 30 -31.29 5.62 -3.96
C ASP A 30 -32.19 5.81 -5.17
N ILE A 31 -33.31 5.06 -5.18
CA ILE A 31 -34.24 5.03 -6.31
C ILE A 31 -35.08 6.29 -6.34
N GLU A 32 -35.45 6.82 -5.18
CA GLU A 32 -36.34 7.98 -5.05
C GLU A 32 -35.72 9.26 -5.58
N ASN A 33 -34.41 9.44 -5.33
CA ASN A 33 -33.65 10.59 -5.82
C ASN A 33 -32.89 10.33 -7.14
N SER A 34 -33.12 9.16 -7.77
CA SER A 34 -32.44 8.80 -9.02
C SER A 34 -33.15 9.35 -10.24
N ILE A 35 -32.56 10.31 -10.92
CA ILE A 35 -33.06 10.85 -12.22
C ILE A 35 -33.28 9.73 -13.24
N LYS A 36 -32.38 8.72 -13.27
CA LYS A 36 -32.51 7.57 -14.20
C LYS A 36 -33.72 6.69 -13.87
N ALA A 37 -34.02 6.50 -12.57
CA ALA A 37 -35.19 5.75 -12.16
C ALA A 37 -36.49 6.49 -12.50
N ALA A 38 -36.50 7.81 -12.33
CA ALA A 38 -37.64 8.66 -12.74
C ALA A 38 -37.91 8.64 -14.22
N GLN A 39 -36.84 8.53 -15.05
CA GLN A 39 -36.95 8.57 -16.52
C GLN A 39 -37.21 7.21 -17.18
N SER A 40 -36.94 6.10 -16.49
CA SER A 40 -37.01 4.75 -17.04
C SER A 40 -37.58 3.74 -16.06
N LYS A 41 -38.81 3.27 -16.33
CA LYS A 41 -39.44 2.19 -15.55
C LYS A 41 -38.61 0.89 -15.54
N GLY A 42 -37.91 0.58 -16.62
CA GLY A 42 -37.05 -0.58 -16.72
C GLY A 42 -35.85 -0.45 -15.76
N TYR A 43 -35.24 0.74 -15.68
CA TYR A 43 -34.15 0.99 -14.73
C TYR A 43 -34.65 0.98 -13.28
N GLU A 44 -35.80 1.55 -13.00
CA GLU A 44 -36.42 1.53 -11.66
C GLU A 44 -36.64 0.09 -11.18
N GLN A 45 -37.23 -0.78 -12.00
CA GLN A 45 -37.43 -2.18 -11.65
C GLN A 45 -36.12 -2.93 -11.46
N TRP A 46 -35.16 -2.71 -12.32
CA TRP A 46 -33.82 -3.27 -12.19
C TRP A 46 -33.17 -2.83 -10.85
N ALA A 47 -33.27 -1.55 -10.51
CA ALA A 47 -32.70 -1.00 -9.28
C ALA A 47 -33.37 -1.60 -8.03
N LYS A 48 -34.70 -1.81 -8.05
CA LYS A 48 -35.42 -2.51 -6.96
C LYS A 48 -34.89 -3.94 -6.75
N ILE A 49 -34.73 -4.70 -7.83
CA ILE A 49 -34.17 -6.06 -7.78
C ILE A 49 -32.72 -6.04 -7.31
N HIS A 50 -31.94 -5.08 -7.79
CA HIS A 50 -30.55 -4.89 -7.34
C HIS A 50 -30.48 -4.64 -5.85
N ASN A 51 -31.28 -3.70 -5.32
CA ASN A 51 -31.33 -3.37 -3.90
C ASN A 51 -31.74 -4.57 -3.04
N LEU A 52 -32.73 -5.33 -3.47
CA LEU A 52 -33.14 -6.54 -2.76
C LEU A 52 -32.00 -7.56 -2.67
N LYS A 53 -31.26 -7.76 -3.76
CA LYS A 53 -30.07 -8.64 -3.78
C LYS A 53 -28.96 -8.14 -2.87
N GLN A 54 -28.69 -6.84 -2.83
CA GLN A 54 -27.66 -6.28 -1.96
C GLN A 54 -28.09 -6.31 -0.49
N ALA A 55 -29.35 -6.04 -0.18
CA ALA A 55 -29.89 -6.18 1.18
C ALA A 55 -29.76 -7.62 1.68
N ALA A 56 -30.15 -8.61 0.87
CA ALA A 56 -29.99 -10.02 1.22
C ALA A 56 -28.52 -10.39 1.47
N LYS A 57 -27.60 -9.93 0.64
CA LYS A 57 -26.14 -10.13 0.86
C LYS A 57 -25.65 -9.48 2.14
N THR A 58 -26.14 -8.28 2.44
CA THR A 58 -25.80 -7.57 3.67
C THR A 58 -26.28 -8.36 4.89
N MET A 59 -27.51 -8.86 4.88
CA MET A 59 -28.05 -9.67 5.96
C MET A 59 -27.29 -11.00 6.15
N ASN A 60 -26.99 -11.70 5.05
CA ASN A 60 -26.20 -12.92 5.10
C ASN A 60 -24.81 -12.66 5.70
N PHE A 61 -24.14 -11.58 5.29
CA PHE A 61 -22.85 -11.19 5.83
C PHE A 61 -22.92 -10.95 7.36
N LEU A 62 -23.92 -10.21 7.83
CA LEU A 62 -24.10 -9.97 9.26
C LEU A 62 -24.30 -11.28 10.04
N THR A 63 -25.12 -12.19 9.50
CA THR A 63 -25.37 -13.51 10.10
C THR A 63 -24.11 -14.37 10.14
N GLU A 64 -23.37 -14.47 9.03
CA GLU A 64 -22.13 -15.24 8.93
C GLU A 64 -21.06 -14.73 9.88
N HIS A 65 -20.99 -13.40 10.07
CA HIS A 65 -20.00 -12.76 10.94
C HIS A 65 -20.52 -12.56 12.39
N LYS A 66 -21.73 -13.01 12.70
CA LYS A 66 -22.37 -12.88 14.02
C LYS A 66 -22.38 -11.43 14.50
N ILE A 67 -22.79 -10.52 13.63
CA ILE A 67 -22.94 -9.10 13.93
C ILE A 67 -24.42 -8.83 14.16
N GLU A 68 -24.80 -8.63 15.42
CA GLU A 68 -26.20 -8.43 15.82
C GLU A 68 -26.54 -6.95 16.04
N GLN A 69 -25.54 -6.15 16.37
CA GLN A 69 -25.70 -4.73 16.65
C GLN A 69 -24.88 -3.86 15.70
N TYR A 70 -25.42 -2.71 15.34
CA TYR A 70 -24.71 -1.75 14.50
C TYR A 70 -23.41 -1.25 15.15
N ALA A 71 -23.40 -1.11 16.49
CA ALA A 71 -22.20 -0.73 17.23
C ALA A 71 -21.04 -1.74 17.06
N ASP A 72 -21.37 -3.04 17.05
CA ASP A 72 -20.37 -4.11 16.84
C ASP A 72 -19.74 -4.02 15.43
N LEU A 73 -20.56 -3.70 14.43
CA LEU A 73 -20.08 -3.49 13.07
C LEU A 73 -19.11 -2.33 13.01
N VAL A 74 -19.46 -1.19 13.64
CA VAL A 74 -18.62 0.01 13.67
C VAL A 74 -17.30 -0.28 14.38
N SER A 75 -17.34 -0.90 15.58
CA SER A 75 -16.12 -1.26 16.33
C SER A 75 -15.20 -2.18 15.52
N ARG A 76 -15.74 -3.18 14.82
CA ARG A 76 -14.91 -4.06 13.97
C ARG A 76 -14.29 -3.34 12.79
N ILE A 77 -14.98 -2.37 12.20
CA ILE A 77 -14.41 -1.55 11.12
C ILE A 77 -13.27 -0.70 11.67
N GLU A 78 -13.44 -0.08 12.83
CA GLU A 78 -12.41 0.76 13.46
C GLU A 78 -11.18 -0.07 13.83
N GLU A 79 -11.36 -1.26 14.43
CA GLU A 79 -10.26 -2.17 14.73
C GLU A 79 -9.47 -2.57 13.47
N MET A 80 -10.17 -3.03 12.43
CA MET A 80 -9.52 -3.41 11.17
C MET A 80 -8.87 -2.22 10.45
N ALA A 81 -9.43 -1.02 10.56
CA ALA A 81 -8.84 0.20 10.02
C ALA A 81 -7.55 0.56 10.75
N ALA A 82 -7.53 0.42 12.09
CA ALA A 82 -6.33 0.61 12.89
C ALA A 82 -5.24 -0.42 12.55
N GLU A 83 -5.60 -1.71 12.44
CA GLU A 83 -4.68 -2.77 12.00
C GLU A 83 -4.12 -2.49 10.60
N SER A 84 -4.99 -2.03 9.68
CA SER A 84 -4.56 -1.65 8.32
C SER A 84 -3.59 -0.47 8.33
N GLY A 85 -3.78 0.50 9.23
CA GLY A 85 -2.87 1.62 9.46
C GLY A 85 -1.51 1.13 9.93
N GLN A 86 -1.48 0.28 10.96
CA GLN A 86 -0.24 -0.31 11.49
C GLN A 86 0.52 -1.13 10.43
N ALA A 87 -0.20 -1.93 9.65
CA ALA A 87 0.41 -2.70 8.56
C ALA A 87 0.99 -1.80 7.46
N ALA A 88 0.33 -0.67 7.14
CA ALA A 88 0.85 0.30 6.19
C ALA A 88 2.13 0.98 6.70
N ASP A 89 2.20 1.30 7.99
CA ASP A 89 3.39 1.91 8.58
C ASP A 89 4.54 0.90 8.67
N ALA A 90 4.27 -0.36 9.03
CA ALA A 90 5.27 -1.42 9.00
C ALA A 90 5.85 -1.65 7.59
N LEU A 91 5.03 -1.53 6.55
CA LEU A 91 5.49 -1.59 5.15
C LEU A 91 6.41 -0.43 4.80
N LYS A 92 6.07 0.81 5.20
CA LYS A 92 6.93 1.98 4.97
C LYS A 92 8.28 1.84 5.66
N ASP A 93 8.27 1.33 6.89
CA ASP A 93 9.50 1.10 7.65
C ASP A 93 10.37 0.02 7.01
N ALA A 94 9.76 -1.08 6.54
CA ALA A 94 10.48 -2.11 5.79
C ALA A 94 11.08 -1.56 4.48
N GLU A 95 10.34 -0.72 3.73
CA GLU A 95 10.82 -0.06 2.52
C GLU A 95 12.00 0.87 2.78
N LYS A 96 11.92 1.67 3.85
CA LYS A 96 13.01 2.53 4.28
C LYS A 96 14.26 1.73 4.63
N ARG A 97 14.11 0.68 5.43
CA ARG A 97 15.23 -0.21 5.81
C ARG A 97 15.87 -0.88 4.60
N LEU A 98 15.07 -1.32 3.63
CA LEU A 98 15.57 -1.88 2.36
C LEU A 98 16.37 -0.85 1.57
N ALA A 99 15.88 0.40 1.47
CA ALA A 99 16.59 1.48 0.78
C ALA A 99 17.92 1.80 1.45
N ASP A 100 17.94 1.92 2.77
CA ASP A 100 19.14 2.19 3.55
C ASP A 100 20.18 1.06 3.38
N MET A 101 19.71 -0.20 3.42
CA MET A 101 20.57 -1.38 3.23
C MET A 101 21.12 -1.48 1.80
N ALA A 102 20.31 -1.15 0.78
CA ALA A 102 20.78 -1.10 -0.61
C ALA A 102 21.91 -0.07 -0.80
N VAL A 103 21.80 1.11 -0.18
CA VAL A 103 22.84 2.13 -0.17
C VAL A 103 24.10 1.63 0.53
N LEU A 104 23.93 0.94 1.66
CA LEU A 104 25.04 0.36 2.41
C LEU A 104 25.78 -0.71 1.58
N ILE A 105 25.07 -1.66 0.99
CA ILE A 105 25.62 -2.70 0.11
C ILE A 105 26.40 -2.08 -1.04
N LYS A 106 25.84 -1.05 -1.69
CA LYS A 106 26.51 -0.32 -2.78
C LYS A 106 27.81 0.30 -2.31
N ASN A 107 27.81 0.98 -1.16
CA ASN A 107 29.00 1.65 -0.63
C ASN A 107 30.09 0.64 -0.21
N VAL A 108 29.71 -0.45 0.46
CA VAL A 108 30.62 -1.53 0.86
C VAL A 108 31.24 -2.18 -0.39
N SER A 109 30.43 -2.52 -1.39
CA SER A 109 30.92 -3.11 -2.65
C SER A 109 31.86 -2.16 -3.39
N THR A 110 31.50 -0.88 -3.49
CA THR A 110 32.34 0.14 -4.15
C THR A 110 33.65 0.30 -3.41
N TYR A 111 33.63 0.41 -2.09
CA TYR A 111 34.83 0.51 -1.26
C TYR A 111 35.76 -0.69 -1.46
N GLN A 112 35.24 -1.91 -1.42
CA GLN A 112 36.03 -3.13 -1.61
C GLN A 112 36.66 -3.19 -3.00
N LYS A 113 35.90 -2.90 -4.06
CA LYS A 113 36.38 -2.92 -5.46
C LYS A 113 37.46 -1.88 -5.72
N THR A 114 37.35 -0.69 -5.14
CA THR A 114 38.26 0.42 -5.39
C THR A 114 39.44 0.47 -4.42
N LYS A 115 39.39 -0.30 -3.33
CA LYS A 115 40.46 -0.35 -2.32
C LYS A 115 41.86 -0.66 -2.87
N PRO A 116 42.07 -1.65 -3.75
CA PRO A 116 43.39 -1.91 -4.31
C PRO A 116 43.98 -0.72 -5.06
N VAL A 117 43.17 -0.01 -5.85
CA VAL A 117 43.59 1.19 -6.60
C VAL A 117 43.94 2.32 -5.62
N TYR A 118 43.14 2.52 -4.58
CA TYR A 118 43.39 3.55 -3.59
C TYR A 118 44.63 3.27 -2.73
N ASP A 119 44.87 2.01 -2.35
CA ASP A 119 46.06 1.60 -1.63
C ASP A 119 47.33 1.80 -2.50
N ALA A 120 47.27 1.52 -3.80
CA ALA A 120 48.32 1.80 -4.75
C ALA A 120 48.57 3.33 -4.92
N TYR A 121 47.51 4.12 -5.00
CA TYR A 121 47.60 5.59 -5.01
C TYR A 121 48.31 6.14 -3.76
N ARG A 122 48.00 5.65 -2.60
CA ARG A 122 48.66 6.09 -1.33
C ARG A 122 50.15 5.78 -1.31
N LYS A 123 50.57 4.70 -1.95
CA LYS A 123 51.96 4.24 -2.03
C LYS A 123 52.73 4.84 -3.23
N ALA A 124 52.04 5.45 -4.20
CA ALA A 124 52.65 5.96 -5.40
C ALA A 124 53.65 7.08 -5.14
N ARG A 125 54.83 6.99 -5.78
CA ARG A 125 55.90 8.01 -5.70
C ARG A 125 55.44 9.34 -6.32
N ASN A 126 54.66 9.29 -7.42
CA ASN A 126 54.04 10.46 -8.05
C ASN A 126 52.51 10.27 -7.98
N ARG A 127 51.90 10.83 -6.94
CA ARG A 127 50.47 10.73 -6.68
C ARG A 127 49.61 11.44 -7.71
N GLU A 128 50.07 12.59 -8.20
CA GLU A 128 49.31 13.37 -9.20
C GLU A 128 49.18 12.62 -10.51
N LYS A 129 50.30 12.08 -11.02
CA LYS A 129 50.28 11.28 -12.25
C LYS A 129 49.43 10.02 -12.09
N TYR A 130 49.52 9.34 -10.94
CA TYR A 130 48.72 8.16 -10.68
C TYR A 130 47.24 8.50 -10.59
N ARG A 131 46.89 9.62 -9.92
CA ARG A 131 45.53 10.12 -9.81
C ARG A 131 44.93 10.44 -11.17
N ALA A 132 45.65 11.10 -12.05
CA ALA A 132 45.20 11.43 -13.41
C ALA A 132 44.81 10.17 -14.22
N GLY A 133 45.47 9.03 -14.00
CA GLY A 133 45.16 7.76 -14.67
C GLY A 133 44.06 6.95 -14.02
N GLN A 134 43.69 7.20 -12.76
CA GLN A 134 42.77 6.41 -11.96
C GLN A 134 41.75 7.28 -11.19
N GLU A 135 41.49 8.47 -11.69
CA GLU A 135 40.71 9.50 -10.97
C GLU A 135 39.33 9.00 -10.56
N GLN A 136 38.61 8.37 -11.46
CA GLN A 136 37.27 7.87 -11.19
C GLN A 136 37.24 6.85 -10.02
N ALA A 137 38.16 5.90 -10.01
CA ALA A 137 38.22 4.88 -8.95
C ALA A 137 38.60 5.51 -7.60
N ILE A 138 39.47 6.52 -7.59
CA ILE A 138 39.86 7.22 -6.37
C ILE A 138 38.71 8.05 -5.83
N ILE A 139 37.97 8.79 -6.66
CA ILE A 139 36.80 9.58 -6.28
C ILE A 139 35.71 8.66 -5.70
N LEU A 140 35.44 7.53 -6.37
CA LEU A 140 34.45 6.56 -5.90
C LEU A 140 34.84 5.96 -4.55
N HIS A 141 36.12 5.65 -4.34
CA HIS A 141 36.62 5.15 -3.06
C HIS A 141 36.41 6.16 -1.94
N GLU A 142 36.83 7.40 -2.16
CA GLU A 142 36.70 8.48 -1.18
C GLU A 142 35.24 8.80 -0.85
N ALA A 143 34.36 8.75 -1.86
CA ALA A 143 32.92 8.92 -1.67
C ALA A 143 32.32 7.78 -0.84
N ALA A 144 32.63 6.52 -1.17
CA ALA A 144 32.19 5.37 -0.42
C ALA A 144 32.70 5.38 1.04
N ALA A 145 33.98 5.72 1.24
CA ALA A 145 34.58 5.83 2.58
C ALA A 145 33.88 6.91 3.42
N ARG A 146 33.57 8.08 2.83
CA ARG A 146 32.81 9.15 3.52
C ARG A 146 31.41 8.69 3.91
N SER A 147 30.71 8.02 3.00
CA SER A 147 29.35 7.52 3.25
C SER A 147 29.35 6.47 4.36
N LEU A 148 30.29 5.52 4.35
CA LEU A 148 30.43 4.50 5.40
C LEU A 148 30.76 5.12 6.75
N LYS A 149 31.65 6.13 6.78
CA LYS A 149 31.96 6.87 8.00
C LYS A 149 30.76 7.66 8.55
N ALA A 150 30.00 8.31 7.66
CA ALA A 150 28.78 9.03 8.03
C ALA A 150 27.69 8.10 8.57
N ALA A 151 27.63 6.85 8.08
CA ALA A 151 26.77 5.79 8.61
C ALA A 151 27.27 5.15 9.92
N GLY A 152 28.38 5.65 10.51
CA GLY A 152 28.92 5.16 11.78
C GLY A 152 29.61 3.79 11.67
N ILE A 153 29.96 3.33 10.47
CA ILE A 153 30.55 2.01 10.25
C ILE A 153 32.05 2.06 10.47
N ALA A 154 32.48 1.63 11.64
CA ALA A 154 33.90 1.56 12.01
C ALA A 154 34.62 0.34 11.41
N LYS A 155 33.92 -0.79 11.28
CA LYS A 155 34.47 -2.03 10.69
C LYS A 155 33.60 -2.42 9.48
N LEU A 156 34.26 -2.65 8.35
CA LEU A 156 33.57 -3.02 7.11
C LEU A 156 32.81 -4.34 7.30
N PRO A 157 31.47 -4.34 7.07
CA PRO A 157 30.68 -5.55 7.22
C PRO A 157 30.93 -6.52 6.07
N ASN A 158 30.57 -7.78 6.27
CA ASN A 158 30.65 -8.79 5.23
C ASN A 158 29.54 -8.54 4.18
N LEU A 159 29.94 -8.38 2.93
CA LEU A 159 29.01 -8.09 1.82
C LEU A 159 27.97 -9.21 1.62
N ALA A 160 28.40 -10.49 1.73
CA ALA A 160 27.50 -11.63 1.57
C ALA A 160 26.44 -11.68 2.68
N ALA A 161 26.84 -11.36 3.94
CA ALA A 161 25.89 -11.28 5.04
C ALA A 161 24.87 -10.16 4.85
N LEU A 162 25.29 -8.98 4.38
CA LEU A 162 24.38 -7.88 4.06
C LEU A 162 23.41 -8.23 2.93
N GLN A 163 23.88 -8.95 1.91
CA GLN A 163 23.02 -9.41 0.82
C GLN A 163 21.98 -10.41 1.30
N SER A 164 22.36 -11.37 2.13
CA SER A 164 21.42 -12.33 2.72
C SER A 164 20.38 -11.65 3.62
N GLU A 165 20.80 -10.64 4.40
CA GLU A 165 19.89 -9.85 5.24
C GLU A 165 18.93 -9.01 4.38
N TYR A 166 19.40 -8.45 3.28
CA TYR A 166 18.57 -7.72 2.33
C TYR A 166 17.51 -8.62 1.69
N GLU A 167 17.88 -9.83 1.26
CA GLU A 167 16.95 -10.82 0.69
C GLU A 167 15.89 -11.26 1.71
N ALA A 168 16.30 -11.50 2.96
CA ALA A 168 15.38 -11.85 4.04
C ALA A 168 14.38 -10.72 4.34
N LEU A 169 14.86 -9.47 4.36
CA LEU A 169 14.00 -8.30 4.58
C LEU A 169 13.06 -8.07 3.40
N GLN A 170 13.49 -8.36 2.17
CA GLN A 170 12.64 -8.29 0.99
C GLN A 170 11.51 -9.33 1.04
N ALA A 171 11.82 -10.57 1.41
CA ALA A 171 10.81 -11.62 1.60
C ALA A 171 9.80 -11.25 2.71
N GLN A 172 10.28 -10.67 3.81
CA GLN A 172 9.42 -10.16 4.88
C GLN A 172 8.48 -9.05 4.39
N LYS A 173 8.99 -8.10 3.59
CA LYS A 173 8.18 -7.05 2.99
C LYS A 173 7.08 -7.63 2.09
N GLU A 174 7.40 -8.63 1.26
CA GLU A 174 6.42 -9.27 0.38
C GLU A 174 5.29 -9.95 1.17
N ALA A 175 5.61 -10.64 2.26
CA ALA A 175 4.63 -11.24 3.16
C ALA A 175 3.72 -10.16 3.79
N LEU A 176 4.30 -9.10 4.34
CA LEU A 176 3.56 -7.96 4.90
C LEU A 176 2.64 -7.32 3.86
N TYR A 177 3.10 -7.17 2.62
CA TYR A 177 2.29 -6.59 1.55
C TYR A 177 1.09 -7.47 1.18
N ALA A 178 1.28 -8.79 1.15
CA ALA A 178 0.20 -9.75 0.91
C ALA A 178 -0.87 -9.68 2.00
N ASP A 179 -0.47 -9.62 3.27
CA ASP A 179 -1.39 -9.56 4.41
C ASP A 179 -2.10 -8.20 4.50
N TYR A 180 -1.41 -7.10 4.26
CA TYR A 180 -2.02 -5.78 4.11
C TYR A 180 -3.07 -5.76 3.00
N GLY A 181 -2.80 -6.40 1.85
CA GLY A 181 -3.74 -6.51 0.75
C GLY A 181 -5.02 -7.28 1.13
N LYS A 182 -4.90 -8.37 1.90
CA LYS A 182 -6.05 -9.13 2.42
C LYS A 182 -6.87 -8.29 3.41
N LEU A 183 -6.19 -7.63 4.34
CA LEU A 183 -6.82 -6.78 5.35
C LEU A 183 -7.58 -5.62 4.72
N LYS A 184 -6.97 -4.95 3.75
CA LYS A 184 -7.61 -3.86 3.01
C LYS A 184 -8.86 -4.30 2.24
N LYS A 185 -8.89 -5.53 1.72
CA LYS A 185 -10.09 -6.09 1.08
C LYS A 185 -11.21 -6.31 2.11
N LYS A 186 -10.86 -6.84 3.30
CA LYS A 186 -11.83 -7.01 4.40
C LYS A 186 -12.42 -5.67 4.85
N VAL A 187 -11.58 -4.68 5.14
CA VAL A 187 -12.05 -3.34 5.53
C VAL A 187 -13.06 -2.80 4.51
N ARG A 188 -12.76 -2.90 3.23
CA ARG A 188 -13.69 -2.44 2.17
C ARG A 188 -15.01 -3.20 2.15
N GLU A 189 -14.97 -4.50 2.40
CA GLU A 189 -16.17 -5.31 2.45
C GLU A 189 -17.08 -4.88 3.60
N TYR A 190 -16.52 -4.70 4.79
CA TYR A 190 -17.25 -4.18 5.95
C TYR A 190 -17.77 -2.75 5.73
N ASP A 191 -17.00 -1.87 5.09
CA ASP A 191 -17.42 -0.51 4.71
C ASP A 191 -18.66 -0.53 3.80
N ILE A 192 -18.70 -1.45 2.82
CA ILE A 192 -19.83 -1.61 1.91
C ILE A 192 -21.08 -2.08 2.71
N ILE A 193 -20.91 -3.04 3.61
CA ILE A 193 -21.99 -3.52 4.47
C ILE A 193 -22.52 -2.39 5.34
N LYS A 194 -21.63 -1.61 5.97
CA LYS A 194 -22.00 -0.44 6.77
C LYS A 194 -22.80 0.57 5.95
N GLN A 195 -22.33 0.93 4.77
CA GLN A 195 -23.00 1.89 3.88
C GLN A 195 -24.39 1.39 3.45
N ASN A 196 -24.56 0.09 3.19
CA ASN A 196 -25.85 -0.49 2.87
C ASN A 196 -26.82 -0.41 4.07
N ILE A 197 -26.34 -0.70 5.28
CA ILE A 197 -27.14 -0.56 6.50
C ILE A 197 -27.52 0.90 6.73
N ASP A 198 -26.56 1.83 6.61
CA ASP A 198 -26.83 3.26 6.76
C ASP A 198 -27.92 3.73 5.79
N SER A 199 -27.88 3.25 4.55
CA SER A 199 -28.91 3.55 3.53
C SER A 199 -30.29 2.99 3.90
N ILE A 200 -30.36 1.77 4.44
CA ILE A 200 -31.61 1.17 4.91
C ILE A 200 -32.17 1.97 6.08
N LEU A 201 -31.34 2.29 7.07
CA LEU A 201 -31.77 3.04 8.26
C LEU A 201 -32.18 4.48 7.95
N GLN A 202 -31.59 5.10 6.92
CA GLN A 202 -31.98 6.44 6.46
C GLN A 202 -33.32 6.42 5.76
N ALA A 203 -33.59 5.42 4.92
CA ALA A 203 -34.88 5.25 4.24
C ALA A 203 -36.03 5.05 5.27
N ASP A 204 -35.75 4.31 6.35
CA ASP A 204 -36.74 4.06 7.42
C ASP A 204 -37.03 5.33 8.28
N ARG A 205 -36.09 6.28 8.32
CA ARG A 205 -36.25 7.54 9.07
C ARG A 205 -36.90 8.69 8.29
N GLN A 206 -37.09 8.55 6.97
CA GLN A 206 -37.81 9.57 6.20
C GLN A 206 -39.32 9.34 6.43
N PRO A 207 -40.06 10.25 7.11
CA PRO A 207 -41.48 10.14 7.25
C PRO A 207 -42.11 10.11 5.85
N GLU A 208 -43.09 9.26 5.64
CA GLU A 208 -43.91 9.26 4.42
C GLU A 208 -44.31 10.72 4.15
N ARG A 209 -43.76 11.30 3.09
CA ARG A 209 -44.26 12.57 2.56
C ARG A 209 -45.73 12.29 2.23
N GLU A 210 -46.61 12.86 3.03
CA GLU A 210 -48.06 12.84 2.83
C GLU A 210 -48.31 13.04 1.34
N LYS A 211 -48.86 12.03 0.69
CA LYS A 211 -49.52 12.17 -0.60
C LYS A 211 -50.70 13.07 -0.33
N GLY A 212 -50.46 14.38 -0.50
CA GLY A 212 -51.50 15.40 -0.46
C GLY A 212 -52.64 14.92 -1.33
N THR A 213 -53.75 14.62 -0.70
CA THR A 213 -55.03 14.38 -1.28
C THR A 213 -55.51 15.73 -1.81
N GLU A 214 -55.16 16.08 -3.04
CA GLU A 214 -55.93 17.07 -3.78
C GLU A 214 -57.14 16.33 -4.31
N ARG A 215 -58.20 16.32 -3.51
CA ARG A 215 -59.58 16.27 -4.00
C ARG A 215 -60.12 17.70 -3.92
N GLY A 216 -60.31 18.31 -5.09
CA GLY A 216 -61.04 19.50 -5.33
C GLY A 216 -61.53 19.44 -6.76
#